data_36f84900a58895d6e693616f8425084c
#
_entry.id   36f84900a58895d6e693616f8425084c
#
_cell.length_a   1.000
_cell.length_b   1.000
_cell.length_c   1.000
_cell.angle_alpha   90.00
_cell.angle_beta   90.00
_cell.angle_gamma   90.00
#
_symmetry.space_group_name_H-M   'P 1'
#
loop_
_entity.id
_entity.type
_entity.pdbx_description
1 polymer ?
#
loop_
_entity_poly.entity_id
_entity_poly.type
_entity_poly.pdbx_seq_one_letter_code
_entity_poly.pdbx_strand_id
1 'polypeptide(L)'
;MENVLSRVKDSDIDQFAFSELPAAENCDDRTLTADAFGFYKDGHFDASIIARRRGDAVDVIPLVHPDRQRPKWNFVKAWRHFSHVRKDKEQTDQIIGVFDALPWRGAAEAAINFLTSPQGQAIYQSEPYLPDILDDHVALRKTPKGSFAHAYCDFMEREGLSAAGLVAATGNDRNGQPLLKDGVEWYNDRLRDIHDILHILTGYERDPLGEQCLLAYLFHQRPSPGHLAVSTAGTLLMKVQLKTKAPILRAIIEAHRHGRLCTRIVEQSIRGILPMPLAEVRERFNVPAPFWYKKVHDVWKSEGVDPHAFLAKQ
;
A
#
# COMPACT_ATOMS: atom_id res chain seq x y z
N MET A 1 -13.45 23.10 -14.37
CA MET A 1 -12.23 22.58 -13.71
C MET A 1 -11.44 23.79 -13.23
N GLU A 2 -11.80 24.29 -12.06
CA GLU A 2 -11.08 25.38 -11.44
C GLU A 2 -9.78 24.84 -10.81
N ASN A 3 -8.75 25.61 -11.03
CA ASN A 3 -7.34 25.34 -10.80
C ASN A 3 -7.08 25.05 -9.30
N VAL A 4 -6.74 23.82 -8.95
CA VAL A 4 -6.36 23.42 -7.57
C VAL A 4 -5.11 24.19 -7.09
N LEU A 5 -4.33 24.75 -8.01
CA LEU A 5 -3.09 25.48 -7.74
C LEU A 5 -3.33 26.87 -7.13
N SER A 6 -4.58 27.40 -7.08
CA SER A 6 -4.88 28.73 -6.52
C SER A 6 -5.05 28.77 -5.00
N ARG A 7 -4.86 27.64 -4.28
CA ARG A 7 -5.10 27.57 -2.83
C ARG A 7 -3.85 27.47 -1.95
N VAL A 8 -2.67 27.35 -2.52
CA VAL A 8 -1.42 27.40 -1.74
C VAL A 8 -0.97 28.85 -1.73
N LYS A 9 -1.07 29.50 -0.57
CA LYS A 9 -0.53 30.85 -0.38
C LYS A 9 0.97 30.76 -0.16
N ASP A 10 1.74 31.69 -0.75
CA ASP A 10 3.19 31.81 -0.56
C ASP A 10 3.60 31.83 0.92
N SER A 11 2.70 32.26 1.82
CA SER A 11 2.92 32.26 3.28
C SER A 11 2.99 30.86 3.93
N ASP A 12 2.50 29.81 3.25
CA ASP A 12 2.49 28.46 3.80
C ASP A 12 3.78 27.72 3.49
N ILE A 13 4.56 28.24 2.56
CA ILE A 13 5.86 27.70 2.12
C ILE A 13 6.95 27.99 3.14
N ASP A 14 6.90 29.17 3.80
CA ASP A 14 7.91 29.62 4.75
C ASP A 14 7.90 28.88 6.11
N GLN A 15 6.81 28.18 6.46
CA GLN A 15 6.70 27.46 7.74
C GLN A 15 7.36 26.09 7.76
N PHE A 16 7.80 25.57 6.62
CA PHE A 16 8.42 24.25 6.51
C PHE A 16 9.86 24.30 5.98
N ALA A 17 10.55 25.41 6.17
CA ALA A 17 11.97 25.52 5.84
C ALA A 17 12.78 24.51 6.65
N PHE A 18 13.21 23.44 5.99
CA PHE A 18 14.30 22.59 6.51
C PHE A 18 15.57 23.44 6.56
N SER A 19 15.92 23.87 7.75
CA SER A 19 16.98 24.86 8.03
C SER A 19 18.41 24.38 7.78
N GLU A 20 18.67 23.39 6.95
CA GLU A 20 20.05 22.96 6.60
C GLU A 20 20.13 22.24 5.24
N LEU A 21 19.76 22.92 4.15
CA LEU A 21 20.18 22.47 2.83
C LEU A 21 21.19 23.48 2.28
N PRO A 22 22.44 23.08 1.97
CA PRO A 22 23.39 24.00 1.35
C PRO A 22 22.86 24.45 -0.01
N ALA A 23 23.06 25.75 -0.29
CA ALA A 23 22.70 26.36 -1.55
C ALA A 23 23.33 25.59 -2.73
N ALA A 24 22.54 25.36 -3.77
CA ALA A 24 23.03 24.79 -5.02
C ALA A 24 23.89 25.83 -5.73
N GLU A 25 25.22 25.72 -5.59
CA GLU A 25 26.16 26.43 -6.46
C GLU A 25 26.42 25.58 -7.71
N ASN A 26 26.15 26.18 -8.86
CA ASN A 26 26.50 25.74 -10.21
C ASN A 26 25.87 24.44 -10.75
N CYS A 27 24.69 24.55 -11.31
CA CYS A 27 24.26 23.71 -12.41
C CYS A 27 24.12 24.56 -13.68
N ASP A 28 24.73 24.03 -14.74
CA ASP A 28 24.79 24.63 -16.06
C ASP A 28 23.39 24.94 -16.62
N ASP A 29 23.24 26.04 -17.19
CA ASP A 29 22.25 26.88 -17.83
C ASP A 29 20.95 26.29 -18.41
N ARG A 30 20.39 25.21 -17.84
CA ARG A 30 18.99 24.79 -18.03
C ARG A 30 18.35 24.53 -16.67
N THR A 31 18.17 25.62 -16.00
CA THR A 31 17.84 25.80 -14.59
C THR A 31 16.61 25.03 -14.15
N LEU A 32 16.84 23.82 -13.63
CA LEU A 32 15.96 23.18 -12.67
C LEU A 32 16.51 23.47 -11.30
N THR A 33 15.97 24.42 -10.58
CA THR A 33 16.27 24.64 -9.17
C THR A 33 15.34 23.77 -8.34
N ALA A 34 15.92 22.88 -7.51
CA ALA A 34 15.15 22.11 -6.54
C ALA A 34 15.00 22.93 -5.28
N ASP A 35 13.77 23.24 -4.87
CA ASP A 35 13.48 23.65 -3.51
C ASP A 35 12.95 22.45 -2.70
N ALA A 36 12.59 22.68 -1.44
CA ALA A 36 12.11 21.62 -0.55
C ALA A 36 10.81 20.92 -1.04
N PHE A 37 10.14 21.44 -2.07
CA PHE A 37 8.80 21.04 -2.48
C PHE A 37 8.63 20.69 -3.97
N GLY A 38 9.67 20.77 -4.79
CA GLY A 38 9.61 20.47 -6.21
C GLY A 38 10.63 21.19 -7.05
N PHE A 39 10.43 21.19 -8.36
CA PHE A 39 11.29 21.88 -9.30
C PHE A 39 10.61 23.11 -9.87
N TYR A 40 11.41 24.17 -9.94
CA TYR A 40 11.07 25.35 -10.72
C TYR A 40 11.81 25.28 -12.05
N LYS A 41 11.07 25.35 -13.13
CA LYS A 41 11.60 25.54 -14.47
C LYS A 41 11.32 26.99 -14.86
N ASP A 42 12.39 27.74 -15.17
CA ASP A 42 12.29 29.16 -15.52
C ASP A 42 11.54 30.02 -14.49
N GLY A 43 11.67 29.68 -13.18
CA GLY A 43 11.00 30.38 -12.08
C GLY A 43 9.55 29.95 -11.84
N HIS A 44 9.05 28.93 -12.55
CA HIS A 44 7.70 28.36 -12.35
C HIS A 44 7.77 26.92 -11.87
N PHE A 45 6.91 26.58 -10.89
CA PHE A 45 6.78 25.22 -10.38
C PHE A 45 6.34 24.27 -11.50
N ASP A 46 7.13 23.24 -11.79
CA ASP A 46 6.76 22.21 -12.76
C ASP A 46 6.09 21.03 -12.04
N ALA A 47 4.77 21.03 -12.03
CA ALA A 47 3.96 19.94 -11.45
C ALA A 47 3.94 18.66 -12.30
N SER A 48 4.67 18.61 -13.41
CA SER A 48 4.75 17.42 -14.27
C SER A 48 5.83 16.44 -13.85
N ILE A 49 6.75 16.87 -12.98
CA ILE A 49 7.88 16.07 -12.50
C ILE A 49 7.95 16.02 -10.99
N ILE A 50 8.58 14.97 -10.48
CA ILE A 50 9.01 14.87 -9.09
C ILE A 50 10.49 14.57 -9.04
N ALA A 51 11.14 15.03 -7.99
CA ALA A 51 12.58 14.95 -7.86
C ALA A 51 12.99 14.40 -6.50
N ARG A 52 14.14 13.77 -6.49
CA ARG A 52 14.76 13.25 -5.27
C ARG A 52 16.25 13.52 -5.28
N ARG A 53 16.76 14.09 -4.19
CA ARG A 53 18.20 14.30 -4.03
C ARG A 53 18.88 13.00 -3.57
N ARG A 54 20.02 12.67 -4.20
CA ARG A 54 20.93 11.59 -3.80
C ARG A 54 22.34 12.18 -3.67
N GLY A 55 22.71 12.63 -2.48
CA GLY A 55 23.96 13.39 -2.31
C GLY A 55 23.95 14.65 -3.19
N ASP A 56 24.92 14.75 -4.10
CA ASP A 56 25.01 15.86 -5.05
C ASP A 56 24.18 15.66 -6.33
N ALA A 57 23.66 14.45 -6.55
CA ALA A 57 22.82 14.14 -7.70
C ALA A 57 21.34 14.34 -7.40
N VAL A 58 20.58 14.68 -8.43
CA VAL A 58 19.11 14.79 -8.35
C VAL A 58 18.48 13.86 -9.38
N ASP A 59 17.74 12.87 -8.89
CA ASP A 59 16.92 11.99 -9.72
C ASP A 59 15.59 12.68 -10.02
N VAL A 60 15.28 12.85 -11.28
CA VAL A 60 14.01 13.43 -11.75
C VAL A 60 13.23 12.39 -12.53
N ILE A 61 11.97 12.21 -12.15
CA ILE A 61 11.05 11.34 -12.89
C ILE A 61 9.76 12.11 -13.23
N PRO A 62 9.05 11.75 -14.31
CA PRO A 62 7.76 12.34 -14.56
C PRO A 62 6.78 11.96 -13.44
N LEU A 63 5.90 12.87 -13.06
CA LEU A 63 4.82 12.58 -12.12
C LEU A 63 3.86 11.55 -12.73
N VAL A 64 3.54 11.74 -14.02
CA VAL A 64 2.78 10.79 -14.84
C VAL A 64 3.48 10.67 -16.19
N HIS A 65 3.93 9.47 -16.54
CA HIS A 65 4.58 9.24 -17.83
C HIS A 65 3.61 9.49 -19.00
N PRO A 66 4.02 10.14 -20.11
CA PRO A 66 3.15 10.42 -21.24
C PRO A 66 2.47 9.17 -21.82
N ASP A 67 3.17 8.04 -21.83
CA ASP A 67 2.66 6.77 -22.37
C ASP A 67 1.76 6.01 -21.37
N ARG A 68 1.54 6.56 -20.16
CA ARG A 68 0.70 5.89 -19.15
C ARG A 68 -0.74 5.85 -19.58
N GLN A 69 -1.20 4.65 -19.86
CA GLN A 69 -2.58 4.40 -20.26
C GLN A 69 -3.51 4.44 -19.03
N ARG A 70 -4.70 5.01 -19.22
CA ARG A 70 -5.74 4.94 -18.20
C ARG A 70 -6.19 3.49 -18.02
N PRO A 71 -6.19 2.95 -16.77
CA PRO A 71 -6.57 1.56 -16.52
C PRO A 71 -8.01 1.30 -16.99
N LYS A 72 -8.23 0.17 -17.65
CA LYS A 72 -9.54 -0.28 -18.13
C LYS A 72 -9.94 -1.55 -17.39
N TRP A 73 -11.22 -1.67 -17.02
CA TRP A 73 -11.75 -2.88 -16.47
C TRP A 73 -12.02 -3.91 -17.56
N ASN A 74 -11.64 -5.16 -17.27
CA ASN A 74 -11.90 -6.30 -18.15
C ASN A 74 -12.57 -7.41 -17.33
N PHE A 75 -13.88 -7.38 -17.24
CA PHE A 75 -14.67 -8.34 -16.46
C PHE A 75 -14.54 -9.78 -16.99
N VAL A 76 -14.37 -9.97 -18.30
CA VAL A 76 -14.17 -11.30 -18.90
C VAL A 76 -12.84 -11.90 -18.45
N LYS A 77 -11.75 -11.09 -18.50
CA LYS A 77 -10.43 -11.49 -18.00
C LYS A 77 -10.51 -11.80 -16.50
N ALA A 78 -11.13 -10.93 -15.71
CA ALA A 78 -11.30 -11.12 -14.28
C ALA A 78 -12.06 -12.43 -13.94
N TRP A 79 -13.15 -12.70 -14.65
CA TRP A 79 -13.90 -13.94 -14.48
C TRP A 79 -13.08 -15.19 -14.83
N ARG A 80 -12.27 -15.13 -15.89
CA ARG A 80 -11.38 -16.22 -16.27
C ARG A 80 -10.40 -16.54 -15.14
N HIS A 81 -9.68 -15.53 -14.64
CA HIS A 81 -8.75 -15.70 -13.52
C HIS A 81 -9.48 -16.22 -12.27
N PHE A 82 -10.59 -15.60 -11.89
CA PHE A 82 -11.38 -16.05 -10.74
C PHE A 82 -11.86 -17.51 -10.86
N SER A 83 -12.22 -17.96 -12.07
CA SER A 83 -12.60 -19.34 -12.30
C SER A 83 -11.46 -20.34 -12.09
N HIS A 84 -10.20 -19.93 -12.33
CA HIS A 84 -9.02 -20.75 -12.03
C HIS A 84 -8.72 -20.76 -10.52
N VAL A 85 -8.79 -19.62 -9.82
CA VAL A 85 -8.67 -19.54 -8.35
C VAL A 85 -9.67 -20.49 -7.67
N ARG A 86 -10.89 -20.60 -8.19
CA ARG A 86 -11.91 -21.51 -7.63
C ARG A 86 -11.51 -22.99 -7.73
N LYS A 87 -10.72 -23.37 -8.77
CA LYS A 87 -10.24 -24.75 -8.97
C LYS A 87 -8.98 -25.02 -8.15
N ASP A 88 -8.09 -24.05 -8.07
CA ASP A 88 -6.84 -24.14 -7.32
C ASP A 88 -6.60 -22.79 -6.61
N LYS A 89 -6.80 -22.78 -5.31
CA LYS A 89 -6.81 -21.57 -4.49
C LYS A 89 -5.41 -21.10 -4.08
N GLU A 90 -4.39 -21.94 -4.30
CA GLU A 90 -2.99 -21.62 -4.03
C GLU A 90 -2.34 -20.81 -5.16
N GLN A 91 -3.05 -20.64 -6.30
CA GLN A 91 -2.55 -19.87 -7.45
C GLN A 91 -2.64 -18.37 -7.21
N THR A 92 -1.65 -17.82 -6.52
CA THR A 92 -1.55 -16.38 -6.23
C THR A 92 -1.51 -15.53 -7.50
N ASP A 93 -0.88 -16.01 -8.57
CA ASP A 93 -0.83 -15.38 -9.89
C ASP A 93 -2.22 -15.12 -10.48
N GLN A 94 -3.18 -16.03 -10.26
CA GLN A 94 -4.56 -15.85 -10.70
C GLN A 94 -5.29 -14.77 -9.89
N ILE A 95 -5.01 -14.65 -8.59
CA ILE A 95 -5.55 -13.57 -7.75
C ILE A 95 -5.01 -12.21 -8.23
N ILE A 96 -3.71 -12.13 -8.50
CA ILE A 96 -3.07 -10.96 -9.10
C ILE A 96 -3.73 -10.64 -10.44
N GLY A 97 -3.99 -11.64 -11.28
CA GLY A 97 -4.68 -11.48 -12.57
C GLY A 97 -6.09 -10.88 -12.44
N VAL A 98 -6.82 -11.15 -11.35
CA VAL A 98 -8.11 -10.48 -11.06
C VAL A 98 -7.89 -9.00 -10.73
N PHE A 99 -6.88 -8.66 -9.91
CA PHE A 99 -6.57 -7.26 -9.58
C PHE A 99 -6.16 -6.46 -10.81
N ASP A 100 -5.35 -7.05 -11.69
CA ASP A 100 -4.94 -6.43 -12.95
C ASP A 100 -6.09 -6.25 -13.93
N ALA A 101 -7.04 -7.20 -13.94
CA ALA A 101 -8.22 -7.09 -14.79
C ALA A 101 -9.24 -6.07 -14.27
N LEU A 102 -9.25 -5.80 -12.96
CA LEU A 102 -10.15 -4.86 -12.28
C LEU A 102 -9.35 -3.84 -11.43
N PRO A 103 -8.47 -3.05 -12.06
CA PRO A 103 -7.59 -2.13 -11.35
C PRO A 103 -8.32 -0.96 -10.71
N TRP A 104 -7.66 -0.31 -9.76
CA TRP A 104 -8.07 0.99 -9.24
C TRP A 104 -7.82 2.08 -10.27
N ARG A 105 -8.88 2.62 -10.87
CA ARG A 105 -8.80 3.65 -11.92
C ARG A 105 -8.42 5.04 -11.40
N GLY A 106 -8.56 5.29 -10.10
CA GLY A 106 -8.17 6.54 -9.44
C GLY A 106 -6.72 6.56 -8.93
N ALA A 107 -5.91 5.54 -9.21
CA ALA A 107 -4.55 5.45 -8.68
C ALA A 107 -3.66 6.62 -9.12
N ALA A 108 -3.74 7.02 -10.39
CA ALA A 108 -2.96 8.15 -10.91
C ALA A 108 -3.37 9.48 -10.23
N GLU A 109 -4.67 9.73 -10.07
CA GLU A 109 -5.17 10.92 -9.37
C GLU A 109 -4.72 10.96 -7.91
N ALA A 110 -4.80 9.83 -7.21
CA ALA A 110 -4.34 9.73 -5.83
C ALA A 110 -2.81 9.94 -5.71
N ALA A 111 -2.03 9.37 -6.63
CA ALA A 111 -0.58 9.58 -6.69
C ALA A 111 -0.23 11.05 -6.93
N ILE A 112 -0.89 11.71 -7.88
CA ILE A 112 -0.70 13.13 -8.18
C ILE A 112 -1.01 13.97 -6.93
N ASN A 113 -2.20 13.79 -6.34
CA ASN A 113 -2.62 14.56 -5.17
C ASN A 113 -1.66 14.38 -3.98
N PHE A 114 -1.16 13.17 -3.79
CA PHE A 114 -0.19 12.89 -2.73
C PHE A 114 1.19 13.48 -3.03
N LEU A 115 1.76 13.19 -4.19
CA LEU A 115 3.12 13.57 -4.54
C LEU A 115 3.31 15.08 -4.80
N THR A 116 2.23 15.82 -5.06
CA THR A 116 2.25 17.29 -5.13
C THR A 116 2.01 17.96 -3.78
N SER A 117 1.70 17.18 -2.72
CA SER A 117 1.58 17.71 -1.36
C SER A 117 2.96 17.80 -0.68
N PRO A 118 3.17 18.75 0.26
CA PRO A 118 4.41 18.82 1.04
C PRO A 118 4.75 17.52 1.76
N GLN A 119 3.75 16.84 2.34
CA GLN A 119 3.91 15.56 3.00
C GLN A 119 4.38 14.48 2.01
N GLY A 120 3.76 14.39 0.83
CA GLY A 120 4.13 13.41 -0.19
C GLY A 120 5.53 13.60 -0.71
N GLN A 121 5.94 14.86 -0.92
CA GLN A 121 7.32 15.21 -1.32
C GLN A 121 8.33 14.78 -0.24
N ALA A 122 8.08 15.10 1.03
CA ALA A 122 8.95 14.70 2.14
C ALA A 122 9.09 13.17 2.25
N ILE A 123 7.99 12.43 2.06
CA ILE A 123 8.00 10.97 2.08
C ILE A 123 8.72 10.42 0.86
N TYR A 124 8.51 10.96 -0.33
CA TYR A 124 9.23 10.56 -1.54
C TYR A 124 10.75 10.73 -1.40
N GLN A 125 11.20 11.80 -0.72
CA GLN A 125 12.61 12.05 -0.43
C GLN A 125 13.18 11.04 0.58
N SER A 126 12.48 10.81 1.70
CA SER A 126 12.99 10.03 2.84
C SER A 126 12.78 8.53 2.72
N GLU A 127 11.80 8.10 1.93
CA GLU A 127 11.39 6.70 1.76
C GLU A 127 11.32 6.30 0.27
N PRO A 128 12.44 6.42 -0.47
CA PRO A 128 12.43 6.22 -1.92
C PRO A 128 12.06 4.81 -2.35
N TYR A 129 12.38 3.84 -1.51
CA TYR A 129 12.11 2.43 -1.74
C TYR A 129 11.91 1.72 -0.39
N LEU A 130 10.67 1.33 -0.12
CA LEU A 130 10.29 0.75 1.18
C LEU A 130 10.97 -0.59 1.49
N PRO A 131 11.17 -1.51 0.53
CA PRO A 131 11.83 -2.78 0.84
C PRO A 131 13.21 -2.64 1.49
N ASP A 132 14.02 -1.65 1.09
CA ASP A 132 15.33 -1.41 1.71
C ASP A 132 15.21 -1.04 3.20
N ILE A 133 14.12 -0.35 3.57
CA ILE A 133 13.85 0.05 4.95
C ILE A 133 13.30 -1.14 5.74
N LEU A 134 12.40 -1.91 5.13
CA LEU A 134 11.66 -2.97 5.77
C LEU A 134 12.48 -4.25 5.97
N ASP A 135 13.42 -4.54 5.08
CA ASP A 135 14.31 -5.70 5.18
C ASP A 135 15.58 -5.43 6.01
N ASP A 136 15.83 -4.17 6.43
CA ASP A 136 16.91 -3.86 7.38
C ASP A 136 16.47 -4.18 8.81
N HIS A 137 16.24 -5.45 9.11
CA HIS A 137 15.87 -5.91 10.44
C HIS A 137 16.91 -5.54 11.51
N VAL A 138 18.19 -5.40 11.14
CA VAL A 138 19.23 -4.98 12.06
C VAL A 138 19.00 -3.54 12.54
N ALA A 139 18.61 -2.64 11.65
CA ALA A 139 18.25 -1.27 12.02
C ALA A 139 16.90 -1.22 12.74
N LEU A 140 15.91 -1.97 12.27
CA LEU A 140 14.56 -2.02 12.86
C LEU A 140 14.59 -2.53 14.30
N ARG A 141 15.41 -3.53 14.61
CA ARG A 141 15.58 -4.07 15.98
C ARG A 141 16.29 -3.11 16.94
N LYS A 142 16.91 -2.01 16.45
CA LYS A 142 17.48 -0.95 17.29
C LYS A 142 16.43 0.06 17.79
N THR A 143 15.23 0.04 17.25
CA THR A 143 14.11 0.86 17.72
C THR A 143 13.67 0.43 19.13
N PRO A 144 12.88 1.24 19.87
CA PRO A 144 12.41 0.86 21.20
C PRO A 144 11.69 -0.50 21.23
N LYS A 145 11.91 -1.28 22.28
CA LYS A 145 11.18 -2.55 22.47
C LYS A 145 9.67 -2.31 22.52
N GLY A 146 8.90 -3.17 21.86
CA GLY A 146 7.45 -3.04 21.73
C GLY A 146 7.01 -2.04 20.65
N SER A 147 7.95 -1.52 19.85
CA SER A 147 7.65 -0.71 18.69
C SER A 147 6.97 -1.49 17.57
N PHE A 148 6.37 -0.77 16.64
CA PHE A 148 5.80 -1.35 15.44
C PHE A 148 6.87 -2.08 14.60
N ALA A 149 8.10 -1.55 14.55
CA ALA A 149 9.23 -2.20 13.89
C ALA A 149 9.54 -3.58 14.47
N HIS A 150 9.51 -3.74 15.81
CA HIS A 150 9.70 -5.04 16.43
C HIS A 150 8.57 -6.01 16.06
N ALA A 151 7.30 -5.56 16.11
CA ALA A 151 6.17 -6.38 15.70
C ALA A 151 6.26 -6.79 14.22
N TYR A 152 6.78 -5.89 13.36
CA TYR A 152 7.04 -6.18 11.95
C TYR A 152 8.11 -7.26 11.78
N CYS A 153 9.27 -7.11 12.42
CA CYS A 153 10.33 -8.12 12.35
C CYS A 153 9.85 -9.48 12.88
N ASP A 154 9.12 -9.51 14.02
CA ASP A 154 8.58 -10.76 14.58
C ASP A 154 7.61 -11.45 13.63
N PHE A 155 6.77 -10.68 12.93
CA PHE A 155 5.84 -11.18 11.93
C PHE A 155 6.59 -11.77 10.73
N MET A 156 7.49 -11.00 10.12
CA MET A 156 8.22 -11.42 8.92
C MET A 156 9.11 -12.64 9.17
N GLU A 157 9.78 -12.69 10.33
CA GLU A 157 10.61 -13.83 10.73
C GLU A 157 9.77 -15.09 10.99
N ARG A 158 8.62 -14.95 11.66
CA ARG A 158 7.68 -16.06 11.92
C ARG A 158 7.12 -16.65 10.63
N GLU A 159 6.77 -15.79 9.67
CA GLU A 159 6.18 -16.18 8.39
C GLU A 159 7.24 -16.57 7.33
N GLY A 160 8.53 -16.35 7.61
CA GLY A 160 9.62 -16.61 6.65
C GLY A 160 9.56 -15.68 5.42
N LEU A 161 9.18 -14.42 5.62
CA LEU A 161 8.95 -13.43 4.57
C LEU A 161 10.04 -12.36 4.52
N SER A 162 10.11 -11.68 3.38
CA SER A 162 10.84 -10.42 3.21
C SER A 162 10.08 -9.48 2.29
N ALA A 163 10.28 -8.17 2.44
CA ALA A 163 9.67 -7.18 1.56
C ALA A 163 10.19 -7.34 0.12
N ALA A 164 11.47 -7.63 -0.06
CA ALA A 164 12.03 -7.97 -1.38
C ALA A 164 11.40 -9.25 -1.97
N GLY A 165 11.05 -10.23 -1.15
CA GLY A 165 10.32 -11.43 -1.56
C GLY A 165 8.94 -11.12 -2.14
N LEU A 166 8.20 -10.19 -1.51
CA LEU A 166 6.92 -9.72 -2.04
C LEU A 166 7.09 -9.00 -3.38
N VAL A 167 8.13 -8.17 -3.52
CA VAL A 167 8.48 -7.52 -4.79
C VAL A 167 8.78 -8.55 -5.87
N ALA A 168 9.59 -9.58 -5.56
CA ALA A 168 9.94 -10.64 -6.51
C ALA A 168 8.70 -11.45 -6.95
N ALA A 169 7.79 -11.73 -6.03
CA ALA A 169 6.56 -12.47 -6.31
C ALA A 169 5.56 -11.68 -7.17
N THR A 170 5.53 -10.35 -7.04
CA THR A 170 4.53 -9.50 -7.71
C THR A 170 5.08 -8.62 -8.82
N GLY A 171 6.39 -8.30 -8.79
CA GLY A 171 7.01 -7.28 -9.62
C GLY A 171 7.27 -7.68 -11.06
N ASN A 172 7.43 -8.99 -11.34
CA ASN A 172 7.76 -9.48 -12.68
C ASN A 172 6.54 -9.72 -13.56
N ASP A 173 5.35 -9.81 -12.97
CA ASP A 173 4.12 -10.15 -13.71
C ASP A 173 3.18 -8.96 -13.83
N ARG A 174 3.67 -7.89 -14.45
CA ARG A 174 2.85 -6.72 -14.80
C ARG A 174 2.03 -6.94 -16.08
N ASN A 175 1.69 -8.19 -16.41
CA ASN A 175 0.96 -8.55 -17.64
C ASN A 175 1.57 -7.93 -18.93
N GLY A 176 2.89 -7.87 -19.02
CA GLY A 176 3.61 -7.30 -20.15
C GLY A 176 3.58 -5.77 -20.23
N GLN A 177 3.11 -5.07 -19.20
CA GLN A 177 3.17 -3.61 -19.16
C GLN A 177 4.60 -3.13 -18.89
N PRO A 178 5.09 -2.13 -19.64
CA PRO A 178 6.43 -1.60 -19.45
C PRO A 178 6.53 -0.86 -18.10
N LEU A 179 7.72 -0.89 -17.50
CA LEU A 179 8.08 -0.04 -16.39
C LEU A 179 8.17 1.41 -16.86
N LEU A 180 7.29 2.26 -16.39
CA LEU A 180 7.26 3.67 -16.81
C LEU A 180 8.13 4.58 -15.95
N LYS A 181 8.55 4.09 -14.76
CA LYS A 181 9.40 4.82 -13.81
C LYS A 181 8.90 6.24 -13.53
N ASP A 182 7.61 6.35 -13.23
CA ASP A 182 6.94 7.61 -12.92
C ASP A 182 6.41 7.63 -11.46
N GLY A 183 5.89 8.77 -11.02
CA GLY A 183 5.34 8.92 -9.68
C GLY A 183 4.16 8.00 -9.39
N VAL A 184 3.34 7.69 -10.39
CA VAL A 184 2.21 6.76 -10.23
C VAL A 184 2.71 5.34 -9.99
N GLU A 185 3.79 4.94 -10.65
CA GLU A 185 4.41 3.64 -10.42
C GLU A 185 5.01 3.55 -9.02
N TRP A 186 5.76 4.56 -8.59
CA TRP A 186 6.28 4.63 -7.23
C TRP A 186 5.17 4.53 -6.17
N TYR A 187 4.05 5.21 -6.38
CA TYR A 187 2.91 5.17 -5.47
C TYR A 187 2.25 3.78 -5.43
N ASN A 188 2.13 3.12 -6.58
CA ASN A 188 1.59 1.75 -6.64
C ASN A 188 2.53 0.72 -6.02
N ASP A 189 3.84 0.88 -6.22
CA ASP A 189 4.84 0.03 -5.57
C ASP A 189 4.76 0.18 -4.04
N ARG A 190 4.64 1.40 -3.55
CA ARG A 190 4.43 1.67 -2.12
C ARG A 190 3.14 1.04 -1.58
N LEU A 191 2.04 1.06 -2.35
CA LEU A 191 0.78 0.36 -1.99
C LEU A 191 0.96 -1.16 -1.87
N ARG A 192 1.85 -1.76 -2.68
CA ARG A 192 2.22 -3.17 -2.57
C ARG A 192 3.08 -3.41 -1.33
N ASP A 193 4.12 -2.59 -1.14
CA ASP A 193 5.16 -2.81 -0.14
C ASP A 193 4.64 -2.68 1.30
N ILE A 194 3.55 -1.92 1.53
CA ILE A 194 2.91 -1.82 2.85
C ILE A 194 1.95 -2.98 3.17
N HIS A 195 1.80 -3.98 2.31
CA HIS A 195 0.83 -5.07 2.50
C HIS A 195 1.03 -5.79 3.84
N ASP A 196 2.25 -6.25 4.13
CA ASP A 196 2.55 -6.98 5.36
C ASP A 196 2.48 -6.07 6.61
N ILE A 197 2.82 -4.79 6.46
CA ILE A 197 2.58 -3.77 7.49
C ILE A 197 1.09 -3.70 7.87
N LEU A 198 0.20 -3.81 6.89
CA LEU A 198 -1.24 -3.74 7.14
C LEU A 198 -1.78 -4.98 7.86
N HIS A 199 -1.23 -6.18 7.65
CA HIS A 199 -1.55 -7.36 8.47
C HIS A 199 -1.29 -7.08 9.95
N ILE A 200 -0.12 -6.55 10.28
CA ILE A 200 0.28 -6.27 11.65
C ILE A 200 -0.58 -5.15 12.25
N LEU A 201 -0.77 -4.08 11.48
CA LEU A 201 -1.53 -2.91 11.91
C LEU A 201 -3.00 -3.24 12.21
N THR A 202 -3.64 -3.99 11.32
CA THR A 202 -5.06 -4.36 11.46
C THR A 202 -5.29 -5.55 12.38
N GLY A 203 -4.27 -6.42 12.55
CA GLY A 203 -4.36 -7.67 13.29
C GLY A 203 -5.13 -8.76 12.54
N TYR A 204 -5.31 -8.64 11.21
CA TYR A 204 -5.72 -9.75 10.35
C TYR A 204 -4.48 -10.56 10.01
N GLU A 205 -4.47 -11.84 10.39
CA GLU A 205 -3.35 -12.76 10.10
C GLU A 205 -3.38 -13.21 8.63
N ARG A 206 -2.38 -14.03 8.23
CA ARG A 206 -2.26 -14.53 6.85
C ARG A 206 -3.10 -15.78 6.54
N ASP A 207 -3.97 -16.19 7.46
CA ASP A 207 -4.95 -17.24 7.12
C ASP A 207 -5.95 -16.75 6.07
N PRO A 208 -6.63 -17.67 5.38
CA PRO A 208 -7.55 -17.30 4.29
C PRO A 208 -8.60 -16.26 4.65
N LEU A 209 -9.12 -16.26 5.89
CA LEU A 209 -10.08 -15.26 6.34
C LEU A 209 -9.41 -13.91 6.58
N GLY A 210 -8.21 -13.91 7.17
CA GLY A 210 -7.42 -12.72 7.40
C GLY A 210 -7.10 -12.00 6.10
N GLU A 211 -6.69 -12.74 5.06
CA GLU A 211 -6.48 -12.21 3.71
C GLU A 211 -7.76 -11.58 3.13
N GLN A 212 -8.93 -12.25 3.26
CA GLN A 212 -10.19 -11.68 2.78
C GLN A 212 -10.57 -10.42 3.56
N CYS A 213 -10.35 -10.39 4.87
CA CYS A 213 -10.56 -9.22 5.71
C CYS A 213 -9.63 -8.07 5.29
N LEU A 214 -8.35 -8.36 5.04
CA LEU A 214 -7.40 -7.35 4.59
C LEU A 214 -7.78 -6.79 3.21
N LEU A 215 -8.23 -7.60 2.27
CA LEU A 215 -8.72 -7.13 0.97
C LEU A 215 -9.99 -6.26 1.11
N ALA A 216 -10.90 -6.60 2.02
CA ALA A 216 -12.09 -5.80 2.34
C ALA A 216 -11.71 -4.44 2.94
N TYR A 217 -10.72 -4.42 3.84
CA TYR A 217 -10.12 -3.20 4.39
C TYR A 217 -9.45 -2.36 3.29
N LEU A 218 -8.60 -2.99 2.46
CA LEU A 218 -7.87 -2.35 1.37
C LEU A 218 -8.79 -1.73 0.32
N PHE A 219 -9.98 -2.27 0.09
CA PHE A 219 -10.95 -1.66 -0.81
C PHE A 219 -11.26 -0.19 -0.47
N HIS A 220 -11.19 0.19 0.81
CA HIS A 220 -11.39 1.59 1.24
C HIS A 220 -10.11 2.42 1.19
N GLN A 221 -8.96 1.78 1.23
CA GLN A 221 -7.65 2.44 1.08
C GLN A 221 -7.31 2.70 -0.40
N ARG A 222 -7.67 1.76 -1.28
CA ARG A 222 -7.53 1.81 -2.74
C ARG A 222 -8.75 1.17 -3.40
N PRO A 223 -9.76 1.95 -3.82
CA PRO A 223 -11.03 1.42 -4.33
C PRO A 223 -10.87 0.68 -5.67
N SER A 224 -10.37 -0.55 -5.62
CA SER A 224 -10.27 -1.46 -6.77
C SER A 224 -11.44 -2.44 -6.75
N PRO A 225 -12.21 -2.55 -7.83
CA PRO A 225 -13.26 -3.58 -7.92
C PRO A 225 -12.71 -5.00 -7.75
N GLY A 226 -11.44 -5.24 -8.09
CA GLY A 226 -10.77 -6.51 -7.86
C GLY A 226 -10.72 -6.89 -6.38
N HIS A 227 -10.36 -5.95 -5.48
CA HIS A 227 -10.35 -6.20 -4.04
C HIS A 227 -11.74 -6.55 -3.50
N LEU A 228 -12.77 -5.81 -3.94
CA LEU A 228 -14.15 -6.09 -3.55
C LEU A 228 -14.62 -7.46 -4.08
N ALA A 229 -14.31 -7.79 -5.33
CA ALA A 229 -14.70 -9.05 -5.95
C ALA A 229 -14.05 -10.24 -5.23
N VAL A 230 -12.73 -10.21 -5.02
CA VAL A 230 -11.99 -11.32 -4.38
C VAL A 230 -12.42 -11.47 -2.92
N SER A 231 -12.49 -10.38 -2.14
CA SER A 231 -12.89 -10.45 -0.73
C SER A 231 -14.32 -11.00 -0.57
N THR A 232 -15.26 -10.54 -1.38
CA THR A 232 -16.66 -10.97 -1.29
C THR A 232 -16.83 -12.42 -1.75
N ALA A 233 -16.33 -12.76 -2.94
CA ALA A 233 -16.49 -14.09 -3.51
C ALA A 233 -15.70 -15.15 -2.73
N GLY A 234 -14.47 -14.84 -2.30
CA GLY A 234 -13.66 -15.72 -1.46
C GLY A 234 -14.35 -16.03 -0.12
N THR A 235 -14.91 -15.01 0.51
CA THR A 235 -15.67 -15.16 1.77
C THR A 235 -16.92 -16.03 1.60
N LEU A 236 -17.68 -15.83 0.54
CA LEU A 236 -18.88 -16.64 0.27
C LEU A 236 -18.52 -18.10 0.01
N LEU A 237 -17.47 -18.34 -0.78
CA LEU A 237 -16.92 -19.68 -1.02
C LEU A 237 -16.47 -20.35 0.29
N MET A 238 -15.72 -19.62 1.12
CA MET A 238 -15.26 -20.10 2.42
C MET A 238 -16.44 -20.51 3.32
N LYS A 239 -17.46 -19.68 3.41
CA LYS A 239 -18.65 -19.97 4.21
C LYS A 239 -19.37 -21.24 3.75
N VAL A 240 -19.46 -21.47 2.44
CA VAL A 240 -20.11 -22.65 1.87
C VAL A 240 -19.28 -23.92 2.12
N GLN A 241 -17.94 -23.82 1.93
CA GLN A 241 -17.07 -25.00 1.99
C GLN A 241 -16.77 -25.46 3.41
N LEU A 242 -16.54 -24.55 4.34
CA LEU A 242 -16.18 -24.90 5.73
C LEU A 242 -17.35 -25.38 6.57
N LYS A 243 -18.62 -25.23 6.09
CA LYS A 243 -19.82 -25.68 6.80
C LYS A 243 -19.85 -25.30 8.28
N THR A 244 -19.33 -24.15 8.64
CA THR A 244 -19.17 -23.64 10.00
C THR A 244 -20.31 -22.72 10.42
N LYS A 245 -20.58 -22.62 11.73
CA LYS A 245 -21.47 -21.62 12.33
C LYS A 245 -20.76 -20.27 12.58
N ALA A 246 -19.46 -20.20 12.35
CA ALA A 246 -18.68 -18.99 12.56
C ALA A 246 -19.25 -17.79 11.79
N PRO A 247 -19.23 -16.59 12.39
CA PRO A 247 -19.82 -15.38 11.80
C PRO A 247 -18.90 -14.72 10.76
N ILE A 248 -18.42 -15.47 9.75
CA ILE A 248 -17.45 -15.05 8.73
C ILE A 248 -17.86 -13.75 8.05
N LEU A 249 -19.14 -13.60 7.67
CA LEU A 249 -19.62 -12.39 7.01
C LEU A 249 -19.54 -11.15 7.90
N ARG A 250 -19.64 -11.30 9.23
CA ARG A 250 -19.47 -10.18 10.16
C ARG A 250 -18.05 -9.69 10.20
N ALA A 251 -17.07 -10.59 10.10
CA ALA A 251 -15.65 -10.22 10.02
C ALA A 251 -15.35 -9.37 8.78
N ILE A 252 -15.90 -9.73 7.62
CA ILE A 252 -15.73 -8.95 6.38
C ILE A 252 -16.42 -7.58 6.47
N ILE A 253 -17.64 -7.51 7.01
CA ILE A 253 -18.34 -6.24 7.21
C ILE A 253 -17.56 -5.33 8.17
N GLU A 254 -17.01 -5.91 9.24
CA GLU A 254 -16.12 -5.19 10.18
C GLU A 254 -14.91 -4.66 9.46
N ALA A 255 -14.23 -5.47 8.65
CA ALA A 255 -13.05 -5.07 7.90
C ALA A 255 -13.34 -3.92 6.93
N HIS A 256 -14.47 -3.94 6.23
CA HIS A 256 -14.91 -2.79 5.43
C HIS A 256 -15.12 -1.52 6.26
N ARG A 257 -15.68 -1.64 7.47
CA ARG A 257 -15.85 -0.48 8.38
C ARG A 257 -14.49 0.05 8.83
N HIS A 258 -13.58 -0.84 9.22
CA HIS A 258 -12.23 -0.46 9.64
C HIS A 258 -11.47 0.26 8.53
N GLY A 259 -11.49 -0.28 7.31
CA GLY A 259 -10.85 0.38 6.17
C GLY A 259 -11.41 1.76 5.83
N ARG A 260 -12.71 2.00 6.12
CA ARG A 260 -13.36 3.30 5.93
C ARG A 260 -12.97 4.31 7.01
N LEU A 261 -12.78 3.85 8.26
CA LEU A 261 -12.44 4.71 9.40
C LEU A 261 -10.97 5.05 9.46
N CYS A 262 -10.11 4.17 8.94
CA CYS A 262 -8.68 4.32 9.01
C CYS A 262 -8.17 5.40 8.06
N THR A 263 -7.20 6.17 8.51
CA THR A 263 -6.41 7.06 7.66
C THR A 263 -5.69 6.25 6.57
N ARG A 264 -5.50 6.84 5.40
CA ARG A 264 -4.81 6.18 4.29
C ARG A 264 -3.32 5.97 4.62
N ILE A 265 -2.93 4.72 4.89
CA ILE A 265 -1.60 4.37 5.41
C ILE A 265 -0.50 4.56 4.37
N VAL A 266 -0.78 4.35 3.08
CA VAL A 266 0.20 4.57 2.01
C VAL A 266 0.73 6.02 2.00
N GLU A 267 -0.05 6.96 2.46
CA GLU A 267 0.27 8.39 2.52
C GLU A 267 0.94 8.80 3.86
N GLN A 268 1.25 7.84 4.73
CA GLN A 268 1.92 8.09 6.00
C GLN A 268 3.41 7.70 5.92
N SER A 269 4.27 8.40 6.66
CA SER A 269 5.68 8.02 6.77
C SER A 269 5.81 6.68 7.49
N ILE A 270 6.20 5.64 6.75
CA ILE A 270 6.44 4.31 7.33
C ILE A 270 7.68 4.35 8.24
N ARG A 271 8.74 5.02 7.79
CA ARG A 271 9.94 5.25 8.61
C ARG A 271 9.61 5.96 9.93
N GLY A 272 8.67 6.91 9.89
CA GLY A 272 8.25 7.69 11.06
C GLY A 272 7.41 6.90 12.06
N ILE A 273 6.60 5.93 11.60
CA ILE A 273 5.73 5.15 12.49
C ILE A 273 6.38 3.87 13.02
N LEU A 274 7.37 3.32 12.34
CA LEU A 274 8.04 2.07 12.75
C LEU A 274 8.63 2.13 14.18
N PRO A 275 9.25 3.24 14.65
CA PRO A 275 9.75 3.32 16.03
C PRO A 275 8.68 3.51 17.10
N MET A 276 7.43 3.83 16.72
CA MET A 276 6.34 4.07 17.66
C MET A 276 5.78 2.76 18.23
N PRO A 277 5.21 2.76 19.44
CA PRO A 277 4.44 1.64 19.96
C PRO A 277 3.28 1.28 19.03
N LEU A 278 3.09 -0.01 18.71
CA LEU A 278 2.03 -0.46 17.80
C LEU A 278 0.63 0.01 18.23
N ALA A 279 0.36 0.05 19.54
CA ALA A 279 -0.91 0.52 20.08
C ALA A 279 -1.15 2.00 19.77
N GLU A 280 -0.12 2.83 19.89
CA GLU A 280 -0.17 4.26 19.56
C GLU A 280 -0.39 4.48 18.05
N VAL A 281 0.27 3.68 17.20
CA VAL A 281 0.06 3.74 15.74
C VAL A 281 -1.39 3.39 15.39
N ARG A 282 -1.96 2.36 16.02
CA ARG A 282 -3.37 1.99 15.84
C ARG A 282 -4.33 3.11 16.26
N GLU A 283 -4.09 3.72 17.39
CA GLU A 283 -4.88 4.85 17.89
C GLU A 283 -4.78 6.05 16.95
N ARG A 284 -3.55 6.44 16.59
CA ARG A 284 -3.27 7.57 15.70
C ARG A 284 -3.98 7.46 14.35
N PHE A 285 -4.07 6.28 13.78
CA PHE A 285 -4.68 6.05 12.47
C PHE A 285 -6.09 5.49 12.54
N ASN A 286 -6.68 5.46 13.73
CA ASN A 286 -8.04 4.98 13.96
C ASN A 286 -8.27 3.56 13.44
N VAL A 287 -7.38 2.64 13.82
CA VAL A 287 -7.44 1.22 13.46
C VAL A 287 -7.99 0.41 14.64
N PRO A 288 -9.28 0.06 14.64
CA PRO A 288 -9.88 -0.71 15.72
C PRO A 288 -9.40 -2.17 15.74
N ALA A 289 -9.50 -2.80 16.90
CA ALA A 289 -9.20 -4.22 17.02
C ALA A 289 -10.23 -5.07 16.24
N PRO A 290 -9.79 -6.15 15.55
CA PRO A 290 -10.65 -6.99 14.72
C PRO A 290 -11.47 -7.98 15.58
N PHE A 291 -12.58 -7.53 16.14
CA PHE A 291 -13.40 -8.30 17.08
C PHE A 291 -14.05 -9.52 16.41
N TRP A 292 -14.75 -9.31 15.27
CA TRP A 292 -15.47 -10.42 14.62
C TRP A 292 -14.52 -11.42 13.96
N TYR A 293 -13.38 -10.97 13.46
CA TYR A 293 -12.32 -11.86 12.95
C TYR A 293 -11.85 -12.82 14.06
N LYS A 294 -11.47 -12.29 15.23
CA LYS A 294 -11.07 -13.12 16.39
C LYS A 294 -12.21 -14.06 16.83
N LYS A 295 -13.44 -13.56 16.83
CA LYS A 295 -14.61 -14.38 17.20
C LYS A 295 -14.84 -15.55 16.24
N VAL A 296 -14.55 -15.38 14.95
CA VAL A 296 -14.57 -16.50 13.98
C VAL A 296 -13.56 -17.56 14.36
N HIS A 297 -12.33 -17.19 14.68
CA HIS A 297 -11.28 -18.12 15.09
C HIS A 297 -11.63 -18.86 16.39
N ASP A 298 -12.26 -18.18 17.38
CA ASP A 298 -12.75 -18.83 18.59
C ASP A 298 -13.78 -19.91 18.27
N VAL A 299 -14.73 -19.62 17.35
CA VAL A 299 -15.75 -20.60 16.92
C VAL A 299 -15.08 -21.75 16.17
N TRP A 300 -14.21 -21.48 15.22
CA TRP A 300 -13.47 -22.52 14.49
C TRP A 300 -12.69 -23.43 15.41
N LYS A 301 -12.00 -22.87 16.40
CA LYS A 301 -11.31 -23.65 17.43
C LYS A 301 -12.28 -24.56 18.19
N SER A 302 -13.46 -24.08 18.56
CA SER A 302 -14.48 -24.87 19.27
C SER A 302 -15.13 -25.95 18.39
N GLU A 303 -15.19 -25.73 17.08
CA GLU A 303 -15.71 -26.67 16.09
C GLU A 303 -14.64 -27.64 15.55
N GLY A 304 -13.37 -27.45 15.92
CA GLY A 304 -12.23 -28.22 15.40
C GLY A 304 -11.96 -27.94 13.90
N VAL A 305 -12.33 -26.76 13.41
CA VAL A 305 -12.09 -26.32 12.02
C VAL A 305 -10.70 -25.71 11.93
N ASP A 306 -9.87 -26.25 11.03
CA ASP A 306 -8.58 -25.64 10.68
C ASP A 306 -8.83 -24.38 9.84
N PRO A 307 -8.31 -23.20 10.24
CA PRO A 307 -8.41 -21.98 9.45
C PRO A 307 -7.89 -22.12 8.01
N HIS A 308 -6.89 -22.98 7.80
CA HIS A 308 -6.28 -23.22 6.48
C HIS A 308 -7.02 -24.32 5.66
N ALA A 309 -7.98 -25.02 6.22
CA ALA A 309 -8.75 -26.06 5.52
C ALA A 309 -9.43 -25.56 4.24
N PHE A 310 -9.68 -24.24 4.16
CA PHE A 310 -10.22 -23.61 2.93
C PHE A 310 -9.28 -23.77 1.73
N LEU A 311 -7.96 -23.79 1.93
CA LEU A 311 -6.96 -23.93 0.87
C LEU A 311 -6.76 -25.38 0.44
N ALA A 312 -7.16 -26.36 1.26
CA ALA A 312 -6.98 -27.77 0.94
C ALA A 312 -7.66 -28.13 -0.39
N LYS A 313 -6.95 -28.88 -1.23
CA LYS A 313 -7.49 -29.42 -2.49
C LYS A 313 -8.62 -30.39 -2.16
N GLN A 314 -9.76 -30.21 -2.76
CA GLN A 314 -10.91 -31.13 -2.69
C GLN A 314 -10.72 -32.26 -3.67
#